data_3c82df7ebfe8516c14da9ecb654e3388
#
_entry.id   3c82df7ebfe8516c14da9ecb654e3388
#
_cell.length_a   1.000
_cell.length_b   1.000
_cell.length_c   1.000
_cell.angle_alpha   90.00
_cell.angle_beta   90.00
_cell.angle_gamma   90.00
#
_symmetry.space_group_name_H-M   'P 1'
#
loop_
_entity.id
_entity.type
_entity.pdbx_description
1 polymer ?
#
loop_
_entity_poly.entity_id
_entity_poly.type
_entity_poly.pdbx_seq_one_letter_code
_entity_poly.pdbx_strand_id
1 'polypeptide(L)'
;MHRSLEVIAPKTTIVEAAVYMRERQIGSLLVGLPDAEGRMSHKSGIVTETDLVRKALTKGIDPSCPTADQVMTSPLLTITADRPMLDASHLMEMNHVRYLCVSEKEKIIGIISMRDLARYFVDSEGGPVRDLDDIYRPLSVLMHKAIETIESTRAVLEAAQMMAEKQIGSLLVIEAGEMIGIITETDLVRKVITSQLPAGSTSVMAVMNHPLIHIDINHTVRDASRLMAEHRVRHLAVTEEHKVVGLLSLRDLVKIVSVRDKPRFLHGA
;
A
#
# COMPACT_ATOMS: atom_id res chain seq x y z
N MET A 1 10.78 6.78 8.42
CA MET A 1 10.43 5.84 9.51
C MET A 1 9.52 6.53 10.52
N HIS A 2 8.40 5.91 10.83
CA HIS A 2 7.52 6.31 11.92
C HIS A 2 8.01 5.68 13.23
N ARG A 3 8.33 6.50 14.22
CA ARG A 3 8.81 6.03 15.54
C ARG A 3 7.67 5.74 16.52
N SER A 4 6.48 6.29 16.29
CA SER A 4 5.29 5.93 17.06
C SER A 4 4.79 4.57 16.56
N LEU A 5 4.91 3.56 17.40
CA LEU A 5 4.41 2.21 17.10
C LEU A 5 2.96 2.13 17.56
N GLU A 6 2.07 1.91 16.62
CA GLU A 6 0.66 1.66 16.94
C GLU A 6 0.45 0.15 17.09
N VAL A 7 0.19 -0.27 18.31
CA VAL A 7 0.08 -1.69 18.70
C VAL A 7 -1.35 -1.96 19.17
N ILE A 8 -1.91 -3.07 18.70
CA ILE A 8 -3.23 -3.54 19.11
C ILE A 8 -3.14 -4.93 19.76
N ALA A 9 -4.11 -5.25 20.60
CA ALA A 9 -4.21 -6.58 21.20
C ALA A 9 -4.56 -7.63 20.12
N PRO A 10 -4.10 -8.89 20.27
CA PRO A 10 -4.39 -9.96 19.31
C PRO A 10 -5.89 -10.18 19.05
N LYS A 11 -6.73 -9.96 20.07
CA LYS A 11 -8.18 -10.14 19.99
C LYS A 11 -8.97 -8.89 19.59
N THR A 12 -8.29 -7.82 19.20
CA THR A 12 -8.94 -6.65 18.58
C THR A 12 -9.66 -7.11 17.31
N THR A 13 -10.91 -6.71 17.13
CA THR A 13 -11.69 -7.04 15.93
C THR A 13 -11.15 -6.30 14.71
N ILE A 14 -11.41 -6.81 13.52
CA ILE A 14 -10.97 -6.14 12.28
C ILE A 14 -11.67 -4.80 12.07
N VAL A 15 -12.90 -4.62 12.58
CA VAL A 15 -13.59 -3.32 12.56
C VAL A 15 -12.85 -2.31 13.43
N GLU A 16 -12.52 -2.67 14.67
CA GLU A 16 -11.75 -1.81 15.55
C GLU A 16 -10.39 -1.47 14.96
N ALA A 17 -9.68 -2.46 14.40
CA ALA A 17 -8.41 -2.24 13.70
C ALA A 17 -8.56 -1.27 12.51
N ALA A 18 -9.60 -1.43 11.69
CA ALA A 18 -9.90 -0.56 10.57
C ALA A 18 -10.24 0.88 11.02
N VAL A 19 -11.03 1.02 12.07
CA VAL A 19 -11.36 2.33 12.67
C VAL A 19 -10.08 3.00 13.17
N TYR A 20 -9.23 2.27 13.87
CA TYR A 20 -7.95 2.77 14.38
C TYR A 20 -7.04 3.25 13.22
N MET A 21 -6.92 2.44 12.15
CA MET A 21 -6.17 2.83 10.95
C MET A 21 -6.71 4.11 10.31
N ARG A 22 -8.04 4.25 10.23
CA ARG A 22 -8.70 5.44 9.67
C ARG A 22 -8.42 6.68 10.50
N GLU A 23 -8.62 6.62 11.82
CA GLU A 23 -8.44 7.75 12.73
C GLU A 23 -7.00 8.25 12.78
N ARG A 24 -6.05 7.33 12.76
CA ARG A 24 -4.61 7.64 12.76
C ARG A 24 -4.04 7.89 11.36
N GLN A 25 -4.83 7.69 10.31
CA GLN A 25 -4.41 7.81 8.90
C GLN A 25 -3.21 6.93 8.55
N ILE A 26 -3.15 5.73 9.13
CA ILE A 26 -2.12 4.71 8.88
C ILE A 26 -2.73 3.50 8.18
N GLY A 27 -1.88 2.68 7.54
CA GLY A 27 -2.32 1.50 6.81
C GLY A 27 -1.81 0.18 7.38
N SER A 28 -1.24 0.22 8.59
CA SER A 28 -0.75 -0.98 9.29
C SER A 28 -0.75 -0.79 10.80
N LEU A 29 -0.93 -1.89 11.54
CA LEU A 29 -0.87 -1.96 13.00
C LEU A 29 -0.04 -3.18 13.40
N LEU A 30 0.78 -3.03 14.42
CA LEU A 30 1.41 -4.16 15.08
C LEU A 30 0.39 -4.90 15.93
N VAL A 31 0.45 -6.23 15.92
CA VAL A 31 -0.44 -7.10 16.69
C VAL A 31 0.40 -7.87 17.69
N GLY A 32 0.11 -7.71 18.96
CA GLY A 32 0.83 -8.40 20.04
C GLY A 32 0.81 -7.62 21.33
N LEU A 33 1.46 -8.19 22.32
CA LEU A 33 1.69 -7.54 23.60
C LEU A 33 3.22 -7.45 23.80
N PRO A 34 3.79 -6.25 23.83
CA PRO A 34 5.20 -6.08 24.13
C PRO A 34 5.49 -6.52 25.58
N ASP A 35 6.68 -7.06 25.80
CA ASP A 35 7.17 -7.36 27.15
C ASP A 35 7.48 -6.09 27.96
N ALA A 36 7.92 -6.26 29.21
CA ALA A 36 8.26 -5.13 30.10
C ALA A 36 9.36 -4.22 29.53
N GLU A 37 10.22 -4.76 28.67
CA GLU A 37 11.30 -4.04 27.97
C GLU A 37 10.83 -3.47 26.63
N GLY A 38 9.58 -3.70 26.24
CA GLY A 38 8.99 -3.23 24.98
C GLY A 38 9.41 -4.04 23.76
N ARG A 39 9.87 -5.29 23.95
CA ARG A 39 10.18 -6.21 22.84
C ARG A 39 8.92 -6.95 22.40
N MET A 40 8.78 -7.12 21.09
CA MET A 40 7.68 -7.89 20.52
C MET A 40 8.05 -9.38 20.49
N SER A 41 7.13 -10.23 20.90
CA SER A 41 7.35 -11.68 20.90
C SER A 41 7.40 -12.21 19.44
N HIS A 42 7.96 -13.42 19.27
CA HIS A 42 7.96 -14.11 17.97
C HIS A 42 6.54 -14.45 17.46
N LYS A 43 5.53 -14.41 18.35
CA LYS A 43 4.11 -14.59 18.00
C LYS A 43 3.44 -13.29 17.56
N SER A 44 4.13 -12.16 17.64
CA SER A 44 3.61 -10.87 17.20
C SER A 44 3.57 -10.82 15.67
N GLY A 45 2.67 -10.02 15.14
CA GLY A 45 2.48 -9.86 13.71
C GLY A 45 2.17 -8.41 13.33
N ILE A 46 1.91 -8.23 12.07
CA ILE A 46 1.42 -6.98 11.50
C ILE A 46 0.11 -7.24 10.77
N VAL A 47 -0.86 -6.36 10.96
CA VAL A 47 -2.09 -6.32 10.17
C VAL A 47 -2.07 -5.08 9.31
N THR A 48 -2.41 -5.23 8.03
CA THR A 48 -2.42 -4.16 7.04
C THR A 48 -3.77 -4.02 6.37
N GLU A 49 -4.03 -2.89 5.67
CA GLU A 49 -5.22 -2.74 4.83
C GLU A 49 -5.40 -3.93 3.87
N THR A 50 -4.30 -4.44 3.30
CA THR A 50 -4.32 -5.63 2.43
C THR A 50 -4.81 -6.88 3.15
N ASP A 51 -4.37 -7.12 4.39
CA ASP A 51 -4.80 -8.28 5.16
C ASP A 51 -6.29 -8.21 5.47
N LEU A 52 -6.80 -7.02 5.85
CA LEU A 52 -8.23 -6.80 6.14
C LEU A 52 -9.09 -7.08 4.91
N VAL A 53 -8.66 -6.62 3.74
CA VAL A 53 -9.40 -6.86 2.49
C VAL A 53 -9.30 -8.32 2.08
N ARG A 54 -8.07 -8.85 1.93
CA ARG A 54 -7.85 -10.17 1.30
C ARG A 54 -8.18 -11.36 2.18
N LYS A 55 -8.02 -11.22 3.50
CA LYS A 55 -8.24 -12.33 4.44
C LYS A 55 -9.61 -12.31 5.12
N ALA A 56 -10.29 -11.16 5.12
CA ALA A 56 -11.60 -11.01 5.75
C ALA A 56 -12.68 -10.60 4.77
N LEU A 57 -12.60 -9.42 4.13
CA LEU A 57 -13.68 -8.89 3.30
C LEU A 57 -14.03 -9.80 2.11
N THR A 58 -13.04 -10.41 1.44
CA THR A 58 -13.25 -11.32 0.31
C THR A 58 -14.09 -12.55 0.64
N LYS A 59 -14.13 -12.95 1.92
CA LYS A 59 -14.88 -14.11 2.38
C LYS A 59 -16.34 -13.78 2.69
N GLY A 60 -16.73 -12.52 2.55
CA GLY A 60 -18.07 -12.06 2.93
C GLY A 60 -18.34 -12.24 4.44
N ILE A 61 -17.29 -12.40 5.24
CA ILE A 61 -17.40 -12.60 6.67
C ILE A 61 -17.82 -11.29 7.30
N ASP A 62 -18.75 -11.37 8.27
CA ASP A 62 -19.08 -10.26 9.14
C ASP A 62 -17.77 -9.67 9.73
N PRO A 63 -17.46 -8.41 9.42
CA PRO A 63 -16.19 -7.80 9.86
C PRO A 63 -16.02 -7.72 11.39
N SER A 64 -17.10 -7.92 12.15
CA SER A 64 -17.05 -7.96 13.63
C SER A 64 -16.54 -9.28 14.18
N CYS A 65 -16.54 -10.37 13.41
CA CYS A 65 -16.21 -11.71 13.89
C CYS A 65 -14.70 -12.02 13.89
N PRO A 66 -13.92 -11.77 12.80
CA PRO A 66 -12.48 -12.07 12.82
C PRO A 66 -11.71 -11.09 13.70
N THR A 67 -10.67 -11.62 14.36
CA THR A 67 -9.76 -10.85 15.21
C THR A 67 -8.42 -10.64 14.52
N ALA A 68 -7.65 -9.65 14.97
CA ALA A 68 -6.37 -9.26 14.36
C ALA A 68 -5.38 -10.42 14.26
N ASP A 69 -5.31 -11.29 15.26
CA ASP A 69 -4.44 -12.47 15.26
C ASP A 69 -4.83 -13.53 14.22
N GLN A 70 -6.07 -13.53 13.74
CA GLN A 70 -6.53 -14.45 12.70
C GLN A 70 -6.19 -13.99 11.28
N VAL A 71 -5.97 -12.69 11.10
CA VAL A 71 -5.70 -12.09 9.77
C VAL A 71 -4.30 -11.51 9.65
N MET A 72 -3.57 -11.30 10.75
CA MET A 72 -2.22 -10.76 10.73
C MET A 72 -1.26 -11.59 9.90
N THR A 73 -0.18 -10.97 9.48
CA THR A 73 1.01 -11.64 8.93
C THR A 73 2.04 -11.76 10.04
N SER A 74 2.48 -12.99 10.32
CA SER A 74 3.46 -13.33 11.35
C SER A 74 4.43 -14.38 10.80
N PRO A 75 5.72 -14.40 11.19
CA PRO A 75 6.37 -13.44 12.09
C PRO A 75 6.56 -12.05 11.44
N LEU A 76 6.92 -11.05 12.27
CA LEU A 76 7.25 -9.70 11.79
C LEU A 76 8.47 -9.76 10.88
N LEU A 77 8.37 -9.17 9.68
CA LEU A 77 9.54 -8.94 8.83
C LEU A 77 10.27 -7.70 9.31
N THR A 78 11.55 -7.86 9.66
CA THR A 78 12.35 -6.81 10.28
C THR A 78 13.57 -6.44 9.45
N ILE A 79 14.03 -5.20 9.60
CA ILE A 79 15.32 -4.72 9.13
C ILE A 79 15.98 -3.94 10.26
N THR A 80 17.30 -4.07 10.42
CA THR A 80 18.03 -3.33 11.46
C THR A 80 18.22 -1.87 11.07
N ALA A 81 18.27 -0.98 12.08
CA ALA A 81 18.27 0.48 11.87
C ALA A 81 19.52 1.03 11.16
N ASP A 82 20.60 0.27 11.15
CA ASP A 82 21.87 0.60 10.49
C ASP A 82 21.90 0.24 8.99
N ARG A 83 20.90 -0.47 8.51
CA ARG A 83 20.83 -0.88 7.09
C ARG A 83 20.39 0.27 6.20
N PRO A 84 20.92 0.35 4.97
CA PRO A 84 20.50 1.35 3.98
C PRO A 84 19.02 1.26 3.62
N MET A 85 18.43 2.39 3.24
CA MET A 85 17.04 2.45 2.73
C MET A 85 16.85 1.59 1.48
N LEU A 86 17.89 1.40 0.69
CA LEU A 86 17.85 0.52 -0.49
C LEU A 86 17.63 -0.95 -0.11
N ASP A 87 18.27 -1.41 0.98
CA ASP A 87 18.06 -2.76 1.49
C ASP A 87 16.59 -2.96 1.95
N ALA A 88 16.01 -1.92 2.56
CA ALA A 88 14.59 -1.94 2.91
C ALA A 88 13.69 -2.06 1.68
N SER A 89 14.02 -1.35 0.59
CA SER A 89 13.29 -1.45 -0.69
C SER A 89 13.37 -2.86 -1.27
N HIS A 90 14.57 -3.44 -1.35
CA HIS A 90 14.77 -4.80 -1.83
C HIS A 90 14.02 -5.84 -0.97
N LEU A 91 14.09 -5.69 0.36
CA LEU A 91 13.42 -6.61 1.27
C LEU A 91 11.89 -6.55 1.12
N MET A 92 11.31 -5.35 0.92
CA MET A 92 9.89 -5.18 0.63
C MET A 92 9.51 -5.81 -0.71
N GLU A 93 10.35 -5.65 -1.74
CA GLU A 93 10.09 -6.21 -3.07
C GLU A 93 10.15 -7.73 -3.06
N MET A 94 11.20 -8.32 -2.49
CA MET A 94 11.39 -9.78 -2.41
C MET A 94 10.26 -10.48 -1.63
N ASN A 95 9.72 -9.84 -0.61
CA ASN A 95 8.66 -10.41 0.23
C ASN A 95 7.26 -9.91 -0.15
N HIS A 96 7.13 -9.11 -1.22
CA HIS A 96 5.87 -8.55 -1.67
C HIS A 96 5.09 -7.78 -0.59
N VAL A 97 5.81 -7.16 0.37
CA VAL A 97 5.24 -6.35 1.47
C VAL A 97 5.40 -4.86 1.22
N ARG A 98 4.61 -4.06 1.93
CA ARG A 98 4.65 -2.59 1.87
C ARG A 98 5.15 -1.95 3.17
N TYR A 99 5.45 -2.76 4.18
CA TYR A 99 5.89 -2.32 5.51
C TYR A 99 6.97 -3.25 6.02
N LEU A 100 7.95 -2.68 6.70
CA LEU A 100 8.96 -3.40 7.47
C LEU A 100 9.03 -2.82 8.88
N CYS A 101 9.20 -3.67 9.86
CA CYS A 101 9.57 -3.25 11.20
C CYS A 101 11.04 -2.92 11.25
N VAL A 102 11.40 -1.79 11.86
CA VAL A 102 12.80 -1.41 12.08
C VAL A 102 13.20 -1.83 13.48
N SER A 103 14.28 -2.60 13.59
CA SER A 103 14.77 -3.11 14.88
C SER A 103 16.13 -2.55 15.25
N GLU A 104 16.35 -2.39 16.54
CA GLU A 104 17.65 -2.12 17.16
C GLU A 104 17.78 -2.96 18.41
N LYS A 105 18.86 -3.74 18.55
CA LYS A 105 19.07 -4.63 19.71
C LYS A 105 17.84 -5.48 20.04
N GLU A 106 17.27 -6.13 19.00
CA GLU A 106 16.07 -6.99 19.08
C GLU A 106 14.74 -6.27 19.47
N LYS A 107 14.79 -4.97 19.70
CA LYS A 107 13.60 -4.16 19.97
C LYS A 107 13.10 -3.51 18.69
N ILE A 108 11.80 -3.55 18.44
CA ILE A 108 11.18 -2.79 17.35
C ILE A 108 11.13 -1.32 17.76
N ILE A 109 11.76 -0.47 16.97
CA ILE A 109 11.88 0.98 17.21
C ILE A 109 11.10 1.84 16.22
N GLY A 110 10.51 1.22 15.20
CA GLY A 110 9.74 1.94 14.18
C GLY A 110 9.20 1.03 13.10
N ILE A 111 8.42 1.62 12.22
CA ILE A 111 7.93 1.02 10.98
C ILE A 111 8.36 1.91 9.81
N ILE A 112 8.86 1.30 8.75
CA ILE A 112 9.10 1.94 7.47
C ILE A 112 8.10 1.41 6.44
N SER A 113 7.53 2.31 5.65
CA SER A 113 6.56 1.99 4.61
C SER A 113 7.09 2.30 3.21
N MET A 114 6.45 1.74 2.19
CA MET A 114 6.71 2.08 0.79
C MET A 114 6.59 3.60 0.52
N ARG A 115 5.72 4.30 1.25
CA ARG A 115 5.58 5.77 1.17
C ARG A 115 6.82 6.49 1.72
N ASP A 116 7.40 5.99 2.81
CA ASP A 116 8.64 6.54 3.35
C ASP A 116 9.81 6.38 2.37
N LEU A 117 9.86 5.23 1.67
CA LEU A 117 10.86 4.97 0.63
C LEU A 117 10.68 5.92 -0.56
N ALA A 118 9.47 6.07 -1.07
CA ALA A 118 9.20 6.99 -2.17
C ALA A 118 9.60 8.43 -1.81
N ARG A 119 9.20 8.88 -0.62
CA ARG A 119 9.56 10.21 -0.12
C ARG A 119 11.08 10.40 0.00
N TYR A 120 11.78 9.39 0.47
CA TYR A 120 13.25 9.45 0.60
C TYR A 120 13.94 9.45 -0.76
N PHE A 121 13.51 8.59 -1.69
CA PHE A 121 14.19 8.41 -2.96
C PHE A 121 13.84 9.49 -3.98
N VAL A 122 12.59 9.95 -4.03
CA VAL A 122 12.10 10.84 -5.08
C VAL A 122 12.02 12.30 -4.64
N ASP A 123 11.59 12.57 -3.40
CA ASP A 123 11.26 13.93 -2.95
C ASP A 123 12.42 14.62 -2.20
N SER A 124 13.42 13.89 -1.68
CA SER A 124 14.49 14.54 -0.92
C SER A 124 15.55 15.15 -1.82
N GLU A 125 15.82 16.45 -1.64
CA GLU A 125 16.90 17.18 -2.35
C GLU A 125 18.30 16.58 -2.12
N GLY A 126 18.45 15.74 -1.11
CA GLY A 126 19.67 15.01 -0.75
C GLY A 126 19.57 13.51 -0.97
N GLY A 127 18.51 13.00 -1.60
CA GLY A 127 18.32 11.57 -1.87
C GLY A 127 19.35 11.01 -2.85
N PRO A 128 19.53 9.66 -2.85
CA PRO A 128 20.51 9.00 -3.70
C PRO A 128 20.21 9.11 -5.21
N VAL A 129 18.99 9.48 -5.58
CA VAL A 129 18.60 9.72 -6.99
C VAL A 129 18.98 11.15 -7.36
N ARG A 130 20.30 11.42 -7.38
CA ARG A 130 20.84 12.69 -7.90
C ARG A 130 21.11 12.65 -9.40
N ASP A 131 21.20 11.46 -9.99
CA ASP A 131 21.34 11.33 -11.43
C ASP A 131 20.02 11.65 -12.10
N LEU A 132 20.03 12.80 -12.75
CA LEU A 132 18.90 13.46 -13.43
C LEU A 132 18.14 12.52 -14.37
N ASP A 133 18.81 11.52 -14.96
CA ASP A 133 18.22 10.63 -15.96
C ASP A 133 17.04 9.78 -15.45
N ASP A 134 17.03 9.37 -14.18
CA ASP A 134 15.95 8.50 -13.66
C ASP A 134 14.71 9.28 -13.24
N ILE A 135 14.90 10.50 -12.75
CA ILE A 135 13.79 11.39 -12.36
C ILE A 135 13.03 11.86 -13.60
N TYR A 136 13.73 11.97 -14.74
CA TYR A 136 13.17 12.41 -16.02
C TYR A 136 12.76 11.24 -16.93
N ARG A 137 12.76 10.00 -16.46
CA ARG A 137 12.23 8.88 -17.25
C ARG A 137 10.76 9.10 -17.58
N PRO A 138 10.34 8.79 -18.81
CA PRO A 138 8.95 8.82 -19.21
C PRO A 138 8.11 7.86 -18.36
N LEU A 139 6.92 8.28 -17.97
CA LEU A 139 6.00 7.44 -17.20
C LEU A 139 5.60 6.16 -17.93
N SER A 140 5.66 6.15 -19.25
CA SER A 140 5.38 5.00 -20.12
C SER A 140 6.23 3.76 -19.82
N VAL A 141 7.43 3.95 -19.25
CA VAL A 141 8.35 2.86 -18.89
C VAL A 141 7.94 2.18 -17.59
N LEU A 142 7.20 2.89 -16.72
CA LEU A 142 6.89 2.48 -15.36
C LEU A 142 5.43 2.08 -15.16
N MET A 143 4.53 2.70 -15.92
CA MET A 143 3.11 2.44 -15.80
C MET A 143 2.76 1.01 -16.19
N HIS A 144 1.78 0.46 -15.51
CA HIS A 144 1.13 -0.77 -15.92
C HIS A 144 0.14 -0.48 -17.04
N LYS A 145 0.35 -1.09 -18.21
CA LYS A 145 -0.55 -0.96 -19.37
C LYS A 145 -1.76 -1.88 -19.27
N ALA A 146 -1.62 -3.02 -18.59
CA ALA A 146 -2.74 -3.91 -18.30
C ALA A 146 -3.55 -3.32 -17.14
N ILE A 147 -4.61 -2.59 -17.47
CA ILE A 147 -5.48 -1.92 -16.51
C ILE A 147 -6.64 -2.85 -16.18
N GLU A 148 -6.82 -3.12 -14.90
CA GLU A 148 -7.96 -3.86 -14.40
C GLU A 148 -9.09 -2.89 -14.05
N THR A 149 -10.28 -3.19 -14.55
CA THR A 149 -11.47 -2.33 -14.39
C THR A 149 -12.62 -3.07 -13.73
N ILE A 150 -13.54 -2.32 -13.17
CA ILE A 150 -14.80 -2.83 -12.60
C ILE A 150 -15.93 -1.84 -12.91
N GLU A 151 -17.11 -2.35 -13.22
CA GLU A 151 -18.31 -1.52 -13.40
C GLU A 151 -18.74 -0.86 -12.09
N SER A 152 -19.17 0.39 -12.16
CA SER A 152 -19.57 1.21 -11.00
C SER A 152 -20.71 0.58 -10.19
N THR A 153 -21.58 -0.20 -10.86
CA THR A 153 -22.74 -0.88 -10.28
C THR A 153 -22.42 -2.19 -9.57
N ARG A 154 -21.23 -2.77 -9.78
CA ARG A 154 -20.81 -4.04 -9.15
C ARG A 154 -20.64 -3.87 -7.64
N ALA A 155 -20.78 -4.98 -6.93
CA ALA A 155 -20.61 -5.01 -5.48
C ALA A 155 -19.14 -4.81 -5.06
N VAL A 156 -18.91 -4.15 -3.93
CA VAL A 156 -17.55 -3.99 -3.38
C VAL A 156 -16.91 -5.32 -2.98
N LEU A 157 -17.70 -6.36 -2.71
CA LEU A 157 -17.20 -7.72 -2.50
C LEU A 157 -16.48 -8.23 -3.73
N GLU A 158 -17.03 -8.01 -4.92
CA GLU A 158 -16.40 -8.40 -6.18
C GLU A 158 -15.11 -7.63 -6.42
N ALA A 159 -15.10 -6.32 -6.13
CA ALA A 159 -13.86 -5.53 -6.19
C ALA A 159 -12.78 -6.11 -5.27
N ALA A 160 -13.13 -6.47 -4.04
CA ALA A 160 -12.20 -7.08 -3.09
C ALA A 160 -11.67 -8.44 -3.60
N GLN A 161 -12.54 -9.27 -4.16
CA GLN A 161 -12.19 -10.57 -4.72
C GLN A 161 -11.25 -10.43 -5.92
N MET A 162 -11.55 -9.52 -6.86
CA MET A 162 -10.67 -9.22 -8.00
C MET A 162 -9.30 -8.71 -7.56
N MET A 163 -9.24 -7.80 -6.56
CA MET A 163 -7.97 -7.32 -6.02
C MET A 163 -7.14 -8.44 -5.40
N ALA A 164 -7.80 -9.37 -4.69
CA ALA A 164 -7.13 -10.50 -4.06
C ALA A 164 -6.62 -11.51 -5.09
N GLU A 165 -7.45 -11.88 -6.07
CA GLU A 165 -7.10 -12.85 -7.11
C GLU A 165 -5.95 -12.34 -7.99
N LYS A 166 -6.03 -11.09 -8.43
CA LYS A 166 -5.03 -10.48 -9.30
C LYS A 166 -3.82 -9.90 -8.55
N GLN A 167 -3.80 -9.98 -7.22
CA GLN A 167 -2.73 -9.44 -6.36
C GLN A 167 -2.47 -7.94 -6.55
N ILE A 168 -3.52 -7.17 -6.86
CA ILE A 168 -3.49 -5.71 -7.06
C ILE A 168 -4.18 -4.98 -5.91
N GLY A 169 -3.89 -3.69 -5.74
CA GLY A 169 -4.44 -2.86 -4.66
C GLY A 169 -5.48 -1.85 -5.11
N SER A 170 -5.84 -1.84 -6.41
CA SER A 170 -6.79 -0.89 -6.98
C SER A 170 -7.40 -1.40 -8.27
N LEU A 171 -8.60 -0.89 -8.60
CA LEU A 171 -9.29 -1.09 -9.87
C LEU A 171 -9.77 0.26 -10.37
N LEU A 172 -9.66 0.52 -11.68
CA LEU A 172 -10.33 1.65 -12.28
C LEU A 172 -11.82 1.36 -12.42
N VAL A 173 -12.64 2.36 -12.13
CA VAL A 173 -14.10 2.20 -12.18
C VAL A 173 -14.62 2.76 -13.50
N ILE A 174 -15.42 1.96 -14.19
CA ILE A 174 -16.04 2.33 -15.46
C ILE A 174 -17.56 2.48 -15.31
N GLU A 175 -18.12 3.39 -16.08
CA GLU A 175 -19.54 3.60 -16.24
C GLU A 175 -19.81 4.00 -17.68
N ALA A 176 -20.75 3.33 -18.33
CA ALA A 176 -21.07 3.54 -19.75
C ALA A 176 -19.83 3.54 -20.67
N GLY A 177 -18.83 2.75 -20.35
CA GLY A 177 -17.57 2.64 -21.12
C GLY A 177 -16.50 3.69 -20.79
N GLU A 178 -16.81 4.67 -19.95
CA GLU A 178 -15.87 5.73 -19.53
C GLU A 178 -15.23 5.41 -18.17
N MET A 179 -13.95 5.73 -18.01
CA MET A 179 -13.25 5.58 -16.74
C MET A 179 -13.55 6.79 -15.85
N ILE A 180 -14.38 6.60 -14.82
CA ILE A 180 -14.90 7.69 -13.99
C ILE A 180 -14.19 7.83 -12.64
N GLY A 181 -13.51 6.78 -12.16
CA GLY A 181 -12.92 6.80 -10.84
C GLY A 181 -11.99 5.63 -10.57
N ILE A 182 -11.62 5.50 -9.31
CA ILE A 182 -10.76 4.42 -8.80
C ILE A 182 -11.28 3.92 -7.45
N ILE A 183 -11.24 2.60 -7.24
CA ILE A 183 -11.46 1.98 -5.94
C ILE A 183 -10.19 1.27 -5.50
N THR A 184 -9.83 1.40 -4.23
CA THR A 184 -8.59 0.86 -3.65
C THR A 184 -8.85 0.04 -2.40
N GLU A 185 -7.87 -0.80 -1.98
CA GLU A 185 -7.92 -1.49 -0.68
C GLU A 185 -8.16 -0.51 0.48
N THR A 186 -7.59 0.71 0.40
CA THR A 186 -7.81 1.77 1.40
C THR A 186 -9.27 2.19 1.49
N ASP A 187 -9.97 2.32 0.35
CA ASP A 187 -11.39 2.68 0.32
C ASP A 187 -12.25 1.59 0.93
N LEU A 188 -11.95 0.32 0.59
CA LEU A 188 -12.65 -0.83 1.15
C LEU A 188 -12.50 -0.88 2.68
N VAL A 189 -11.30 -0.63 3.21
CA VAL A 189 -11.09 -0.58 4.66
C VAL A 189 -11.79 0.63 5.28
N ARG A 190 -11.54 1.83 4.77
CA ARG A 190 -11.96 3.08 5.39
C ARG A 190 -13.43 3.44 5.22
N LYS A 191 -14.08 2.91 4.18
CA LYS A 191 -15.49 3.24 3.88
C LYS A 191 -16.40 2.03 4.10
N VAL A 192 -15.95 0.81 3.77
CA VAL A 192 -16.79 -0.40 3.88
C VAL A 192 -16.64 -1.05 5.26
N ILE A 193 -15.41 -1.46 5.64
CA ILE A 193 -15.20 -2.19 6.90
C ILE A 193 -15.53 -1.29 8.10
N THR A 194 -15.02 -0.06 8.15
CA THR A 194 -15.26 0.84 9.29
C THR A 194 -16.72 1.23 9.48
N SER A 195 -17.49 1.27 8.40
CA SER A 195 -18.92 1.61 8.43
C SER A 195 -19.81 0.37 8.43
N GLN A 196 -19.19 -0.82 8.46
CA GLN A 196 -19.88 -2.12 8.44
C GLN A 196 -20.91 -2.23 7.31
N LEU A 197 -20.58 -1.67 6.14
CA LEU A 197 -21.45 -1.75 4.98
C LEU A 197 -21.53 -3.20 4.47
N PRO A 198 -22.70 -3.68 4.04
CA PRO A 198 -22.85 -5.03 3.51
C PRO A 198 -22.13 -5.15 2.16
N ALA A 199 -20.98 -5.84 2.14
CA ALA A 199 -20.09 -5.88 0.99
C ALA A 199 -20.74 -6.47 -0.29
N GLY A 200 -21.69 -7.41 -0.13
CA GLY A 200 -22.38 -8.05 -1.25
C GLY A 200 -23.43 -7.17 -1.93
N SER A 201 -23.89 -6.09 -1.30
CA SER A 201 -24.93 -5.20 -1.83
C SER A 201 -24.53 -3.73 -1.94
N THR A 202 -23.41 -3.34 -1.36
CA THR A 202 -22.85 -1.99 -1.52
C THR A 202 -22.19 -1.88 -2.89
N SER A 203 -22.61 -0.91 -3.71
CA SER A 203 -22.00 -0.71 -5.04
C SER A 203 -20.63 -0.04 -4.94
N VAL A 204 -19.78 -0.32 -5.93
CA VAL A 204 -18.49 0.34 -6.10
C VAL A 204 -18.63 1.86 -6.20
N MET A 205 -19.66 2.34 -6.92
CA MET A 205 -19.99 3.75 -7.05
C MET A 205 -20.13 4.46 -5.69
N ALA A 206 -20.69 3.79 -4.69
CA ALA A 206 -20.95 4.39 -3.37
C ALA A 206 -19.67 4.67 -2.58
N VAL A 207 -18.55 4.02 -2.92
CA VAL A 207 -17.30 4.07 -2.12
C VAL A 207 -16.05 4.42 -2.93
N MET A 208 -16.09 4.41 -4.25
CA MET A 208 -14.97 4.80 -5.09
C MET A 208 -14.51 6.25 -4.84
N ASN A 209 -13.34 6.60 -5.31
CA ASN A 209 -12.90 7.99 -5.40
C ASN A 209 -13.10 8.49 -6.84
N HIS A 210 -13.74 9.64 -6.95
CA HIS A 210 -13.94 10.37 -8.20
C HIS A 210 -13.87 11.88 -7.96
N PRO A 211 -13.52 12.70 -8.94
CA PRO A 211 -13.04 12.32 -10.27
C PRO A 211 -11.71 11.55 -10.21
N LEU A 212 -11.38 10.81 -11.27
CA LEU A 212 -10.13 10.09 -11.39
C LEU A 212 -8.95 11.08 -11.47
N ILE A 213 -8.00 10.97 -10.55
CA ILE A 213 -6.77 11.76 -10.59
C ILE A 213 -5.83 11.16 -11.63
N HIS A 214 -5.39 11.96 -12.57
CA HIS A 214 -4.57 11.52 -13.68
C HIS A 214 -3.36 12.42 -13.90
N ILE A 215 -2.39 11.91 -14.65
CA ILE A 215 -1.18 12.61 -15.07
C ILE A 215 -0.92 12.30 -16.54
N ASP A 216 -0.52 13.30 -17.33
CA ASP A 216 -0.15 13.07 -18.71
C ASP A 216 1.15 12.26 -18.82
N ILE A 217 1.24 11.38 -19.82
CA ILE A 217 2.35 10.45 -20.03
C ILE A 217 3.70 11.16 -20.21
N ASN A 218 3.69 12.42 -20.67
CA ASN A 218 4.89 13.23 -20.89
C ASN A 218 5.45 13.87 -19.61
N HIS A 219 4.76 13.73 -18.47
CA HIS A 219 5.28 14.18 -17.18
C HIS A 219 6.35 13.22 -16.64
N THR A 220 7.10 13.72 -15.66
CA THR A 220 8.20 13.00 -15.05
C THR A 220 7.75 12.16 -13.84
N VAL A 221 8.61 11.23 -13.42
CA VAL A 221 8.47 10.47 -12.17
C VAL A 221 8.35 11.41 -10.97
N ARG A 222 9.09 12.51 -10.96
CA ARG A 222 9.04 13.51 -9.90
C ARG A 222 7.69 14.21 -9.85
N ASP A 223 7.11 14.54 -11.00
CA ASP A 223 5.78 15.15 -11.08
C ASP A 223 4.72 14.18 -10.57
N ALA A 224 4.84 12.89 -10.94
CA ALA A 224 3.94 11.86 -10.44
C ALA A 224 4.03 11.70 -8.92
N SER A 225 5.24 11.67 -8.36
CA SER A 225 5.43 11.58 -6.90
C SER A 225 4.82 12.78 -6.17
N ARG A 226 5.07 13.99 -6.69
CA ARG A 226 4.51 15.22 -6.13
C ARG A 226 2.99 15.22 -6.18
N LEU A 227 2.40 14.85 -7.31
CA LEU A 227 0.95 14.77 -7.47
C LEU A 227 0.31 13.73 -6.52
N MET A 228 0.96 12.56 -6.36
CA MET A 228 0.53 11.56 -5.37
C MET A 228 0.57 12.11 -3.95
N ALA A 229 1.61 12.89 -3.59
CA ALA A 229 1.75 13.48 -2.27
C ALA A 229 0.70 14.58 -2.01
N GLU A 230 0.50 15.48 -2.96
CA GLU A 230 -0.48 16.57 -2.90
C GLU A 230 -1.91 16.05 -2.70
N HIS A 231 -2.30 15.05 -3.50
CA HIS A 231 -3.63 14.44 -3.41
C HIS A 231 -3.74 13.32 -2.38
N ARG A 232 -2.63 12.96 -1.69
CA ARG A 232 -2.55 11.86 -0.72
C ARG A 232 -3.00 10.51 -1.27
N VAL A 233 -2.79 10.30 -2.57
CA VAL A 233 -3.08 9.05 -3.27
C VAL A 233 -1.84 8.19 -3.47
N ARG A 234 -2.02 6.93 -3.81
CA ARG A 234 -0.94 5.97 -4.10
C ARG A 234 -0.99 5.45 -5.55
N HIS A 235 -1.97 5.90 -6.31
CA HIS A 235 -2.18 5.51 -7.70
C HIS A 235 -2.59 6.74 -8.51
N LEU A 236 -2.08 6.83 -9.74
CA LEU A 236 -2.46 7.83 -10.73
C LEU A 236 -2.81 7.12 -12.02
N ALA A 237 -3.89 7.50 -12.66
CA ALA A 237 -4.11 7.13 -14.05
C ALA A 237 -3.13 7.90 -14.93
N VAL A 238 -2.52 7.23 -15.90
CA VAL A 238 -1.66 7.87 -16.89
C VAL A 238 -2.49 8.08 -18.16
N THR A 239 -2.49 9.32 -18.64
CA THR A 239 -3.26 9.70 -19.83
C THR A 239 -2.35 10.07 -21.00
N GLU A 240 -2.81 9.75 -22.20
CA GLU A 240 -2.25 10.19 -23.48
C GLU A 240 -3.42 10.65 -24.34
N GLU A 241 -3.34 11.85 -24.91
CA GLU A 241 -4.45 12.44 -25.70
C GLU A 241 -5.82 12.33 -25.00
N HIS A 242 -5.85 12.64 -23.69
CA HIS A 242 -7.04 12.57 -22.80
C HIS A 242 -7.60 11.15 -22.58
N LYS A 243 -6.95 10.09 -23.06
CA LYS A 243 -7.35 8.70 -22.80
C LYS A 243 -6.46 8.08 -21.75
N VAL A 244 -7.03 7.28 -20.86
CA VAL A 244 -6.25 6.52 -19.88
C VAL A 244 -5.54 5.38 -20.60
N VAL A 245 -4.20 5.39 -20.56
CA VAL A 245 -3.32 4.41 -21.22
C VAL A 245 -2.54 3.54 -20.22
N GLY A 246 -2.61 3.86 -18.94
CA GLY A 246 -1.90 3.12 -17.91
C GLY A 246 -2.31 3.51 -16.50
N LEU A 247 -1.83 2.73 -15.54
CA LEU A 247 -1.94 3.00 -14.11
C LEU A 247 -0.53 3.00 -13.50
N LEU A 248 -0.23 4.02 -12.72
CA LEU A 248 1.04 4.18 -12.02
C LEU A 248 0.80 4.10 -10.52
N SER A 249 1.58 3.29 -9.83
CA SER A 249 1.52 3.18 -8.37
C SER A 249 2.77 3.73 -7.70
N LEU A 250 2.65 4.05 -6.41
CA LEU A 250 3.78 4.47 -5.60
C LEU A 250 4.91 3.41 -5.55
N ARG A 251 4.55 2.12 -5.67
CA ARG A 251 5.51 1.01 -5.75
C ARG A 251 6.36 1.10 -7.01
N ASP A 252 5.78 1.51 -8.13
CA ASP A 252 6.49 1.62 -9.40
C ASP A 252 7.53 2.73 -9.37
N LEU A 253 7.24 3.83 -8.65
CA LEU A 253 8.21 4.91 -8.41
C LEU A 253 9.42 4.42 -7.60
N VAL A 254 9.19 3.58 -6.58
CA VAL A 254 10.28 3.06 -5.74
C VAL A 254 11.14 2.03 -6.50
N LYS A 255 10.54 1.24 -7.39
CA LYS A 255 11.27 0.23 -8.19
C LYS A 255 12.39 0.82 -9.05
N ILE A 256 12.25 2.06 -9.51
CA ILE A 256 13.29 2.72 -10.32
C ILE A 256 14.63 2.71 -9.61
N VAL A 257 14.61 2.98 -8.32
CA VAL A 257 15.82 3.06 -7.51
C VAL A 257 16.39 1.67 -7.20
N SER A 258 15.50 0.69 -6.98
CA SER A 258 15.89 -0.68 -6.63
C SER A 258 16.54 -1.44 -7.79
N VAL A 259 16.25 -1.09 -9.03
CA VAL A 259 16.74 -1.81 -10.22
C VAL A 259 18.20 -1.46 -10.55
N ARG A 260 18.66 -0.27 -10.22
CA ARG A 260 20.05 0.18 -10.55
C ARG A 260 21.12 -0.39 -9.65
N ASP A 261 20.85 -0.50 -8.37
CA ASP A 261 21.83 -0.97 -7.38
C ASP A 261 21.50 -2.42 -6.96
N LYS A 262 22.04 -3.40 -7.69
CA LYS A 262 22.06 -4.78 -7.19
C LYS A 262 22.79 -4.80 -5.84
N PRO A 263 22.19 -5.46 -4.82
CA PRO A 263 22.85 -5.52 -3.50
C PRO A 263 24.25 -6.08 -3.62
N ARG A 264 25.24 -5.42 -3.01
CA ARG A 264 26.66 -5.81 -3.02
C ARG A 264 26.92 -7.21 -2.44
N PHE A 265 25.96 -7.80 -1.74
CA PHE A 265 26.06 -9.15 -1.17
C PHE A 265 25.78 -10.30 -2.17
N LEU A 266 25.42 -10.00 -3.43
CA LEU A 266 25.32 -11.02 -4.47
C LEU A 266 26.62 -11.23 -5.26
N HIS A 267 27.73 -10.60 -4.86
CA HIS A 267 29.03 -10.76 -5.48
C HIS A 267 30.02 -11.59 -4.65
N GLY A 268 29.53 -12.44 -3.73
CA GLY A 268 30.33 -13.32 -2.92
C GLY A 268 29.80 -14.76 -2.99
N ALA A 269 30.10 -15.46 -4.05
CA ALA A 269 30.15 -16.91 -4.16
C ALA A 269 31.14 -17.28 -5.27
#